data_b79b753eee62d941e3ea5452d675245a
#
_entry.id   b79b753eee62d941e3ea5452d675245a
#
_cell.length_a   1.000
_cell.length_b   1.000
_cell.length_c   1.000
_cell.angle_alpha   90.00
_cell.angle_beta   90.00
_cell.angle_gamma   90.00
#
_symmetry.space_group_name_H-M   'P 1'
#
loop_
_entity.id
_entity.type
_entity.pdbx_description
1 polymer ?
#
loop_
_entity_poly.entity_id
_entity_poly.type
_entity_poly.pdbx_seq_one_letter_code
_entity_poly.pdbx_strand_id
1 'polypeptide(L)'
;MAERAPAPGGLALIETLVNTLDLESGVDSLDTDPARAALGLVDASAAELADARELRESLRAVCLVHGGHPPVPATPLDRLLAAAPLVVTVDPDGSAALRPVDPGSLVARVAAAIAAAAADGTWPRLKACEAADCHWAYYDRSPAGRSRWCSMAVCGSRAKMRAYRAARRT
;
A
#
# COMPACT_ATOMS: atom_id res chain seq x y z
N MET A 1 -16.41 9.26 -1.39
CA MET A 1 -15.73 8.50 -0.30
C MET A 1 -15.39 9.47 0.81
N ALA A 2 -15.62 9.13 2.11
CA ALA A 2 -15.05 9.94 3.19
C ALA A 2 -13.53 9.76 3.12
N GLU A 3 -12.86 10.83 2.72
CA GLU A 3 -11.42 10.87 2.50
C GLU A 3 -10.70 10.67 3.83
N ARG A 4 -10.07 9.52 4.01
CA ARG A 4 -9.15 9.34 5.14
C ARG A 4 -7.91 10.19 4.88
N ALA A 5 -7.34 10.76 5.93
CA ALA A 5 -6.03 11.38 5.80
C ALA A 5 -5.01 10.34 5.28
N PRO A 6 -4.11 10.72 4.35
CA PRO A 6 -3.12 9.81 3.77
C PRO A 6 -2.24 9.19 4.86
N ALA A 7 -1.63 8.03 4.57
CA ALA A 7 -0.68 7.40 5.46
C ALA A 7 0.50 8.34 5.81
N PRO A 8 1.12 8.21 6.98
CA PRO A 8 2.22 9.09 7.38
C PRO A 8 3.51 8.77 6.61
N GLY A 9 4.34 9.81 6.38
CA GLY A 9 5.68 9.66 5.82
C GLY A 9 5.69 8.93 4.48
N GLY A 10 6.70 8.09 4.28
CA GLY A 10 6.86 7.29 3.06
C GLY A 10 5.74 6.27 2.80
N LEU A 11 4.94 5.92 3.82
CA LEU A 11 3.80 5.03 3.63
C LEU A 11 2.72 5.60 2.70
N ALA A 12 2.65 6.94 2.56
CA ALA A 12 1.76 7.58 1.61
C ALA A 12 2.06 7.18 0.15
N LEU A 13 3.35 7.00 -0.20
CA LEU A 13 3.75 6.52 -1.52
C LEU A 13 3.21 5.10 -1.77
N ILE A 14 3.33 4.22 -0.77
CA ILE A 14 2.86 2.83 -0.87
C ILE A 14 1.33 2.80 -0.96
N GLU A 15 0.63 3.57 -0.12
CA GLU A 15 -0.82 3.71 -0.16
C GLU A 15 -1.30 4.19 -1.54
N THR A 16 -0.64 5.21 -2.10
CA THR A 16 -0.93 5.73 -3.44
C THR A 16 -0.73 4.67 -4.51
N LEU A 17 0.40 3.95 -4.49
CA LEU A 17 0.68 2.91 -5.48
C LEU A 17 -0.34 1.76 -5.40
N VAL A 18 -0.65 1.26 -4.21
CA VAL A 18 -1.64 0.18 -4.05
C VAL A 18 -3.02 0.61 -4.54
N ASN A 19 -3.37 1.87 -4.32
CA ASN A 19 -4.68 2.42 -4.67
C ASN A 19 -4.79 2.90 -6.13
N THR A 20 -3.78 2.68 -6.96
CA THR A 20 -3.90 2.97 -8.40
C THR A 20 -4.87 2.03 -9.13
N LEU A 21 -5.09 0.81 -8.62
CA LEU A 21 -6.08 -0.12 -9.16
C LEU A 21 -7.33 -0.16 -8.28
N ASP A 22 -8.45 0.26 -8.85
CA ASP A 22 -9.77 0.06 -8.28
C ASP A 22 -10.33 -1.30 -8.71
N LEU A 23 -10.42 -2.24 -7.77
CA LEU A 23 -10.88 -3.61 -8.05
C LEU A 23 -12.39 -3.67 -8.33
N GLU A 24 -13.19 -2.72 -7.81
CA GLU A 24 -14.65 -2.70 -8.04
C GLU A 24 -14.97 -2.30 -9.49
N SER A 25 -14.24 -1.31 -10.03
CA SER A 25 -14.45 -0.82 -11.40
C SER A 25 -13.51 -1.44 -12.43
N GLY A 26 -12.39 -2.03 -11.99
CA GLY A 26 -11.31 -2.50 -12.86
C GLY A 26 -10.47 -1.39 -13.47
N VAL A 27 -10.65 -0.14 -13.04
CA VAL A 27 -9.89 1.01 -13.55
C VAL A 27 -8.51 1.04 -12.91
N ASP A 28 -7.46 1.05 -13.75
CA ASP A 28 -6.06 1.23 -13.33
C ASP A 28 -5.59 2.65 -13.66
N SER A 29 -5.44 3.50 -12.66
CA SER A 29 -5.00 4.88 -12.85
C SER A 29 -3.52 5.00 -13.28
N LEU A 30 -2.71 3.91 -13.17
CA LEU A 30 -1.38 3.87 -13.80
C LEU A 30 -1.43 4.02 -15.33
N ASP A 31 -2.61 3.88 -15.95
CA ASP A 31 -2.80 4.17 -17.36
C ASP A 31 -2.87 5.66 -17.65
N THR A 32 -2.89 6.52 -16.62
CA THR A 32 -3.02 7.97 -16.74
C THR A 32 -1.77 8.73 -16.29
N ASP A 33 -1.44 9.85 -16.98
CA ASP A 33 -0.28 10.67 -16.65
C ASP A 33 -0.30 11.28 -15.24
N PRO A 34 -1.43 11.76 -14.69
CA PRO A 34 -1.45 12.31 -13.34
C PRO A 34 -1.03 11.30 -12.25
N ALA A 35 -1.48 10.04 -12.36
CA ALA A 35 -1.11 9.01 -11.38
C ALA A 35 0.36 8.59 -11.54
N ARG A 36 0.86 8.51 -12.79
CA ARG A 36 2.29 8.28 -13.05
C ARG A 36 3.15 9.40 -12.48
N ALA A 37 2.74 10.66 -12.67
CA ALA A 37 3.45 11.81 -12.11
C ALA A 37 3.53 11.77 -10.58
N ALA A 38 2.45 11.42 -9.90
CA ALA A 38 2.41 11.28 -8.44
C ALA A 38 3.39 10.20 -7.91
N LEU A 39 3.70 9.21 -8.74
CA LEU A 39 4.62 8.11 -8.44
C LEU A 39 6.04 8.32 -9.01
N GLY A 40 6.28 9.42 -9.74
CA GLY A 40 7.56 9.68 -10.41
C GLY A 40 7.79 8.75 -11.62
N LEU A 41 6.72 8.35 -12.31
CA LEU A 41 6.74 7.43 -13.46
C LEU A 41 6.31 8.12 -14.78
N VAL A 42 6.54 9.43 -14.93
CA VAL A 42 6.06 10.21 -16.08
C VAL A 42 6.52 9.62 -17.41
N ASP A 43 7.81 9.31 -17.51
CA ASP A 43 8.44 8.81 -18.73
C ASP A 43 8.70 7.28 -18.65
N ALA A 44 7.98 6.58 -17.77
CA ALA A 44 8.22 5.17 -17.55
C ALA A 44 7.86 4.34 -18.80
N SER A 45 8.76 3.45 -19.18
CA SER A 45 8.56 2.46 -20.22
C SER A 45 7.44 1.47 -19.84
N ALA A 46 6.96 0.73 -20.84
CA ALA A 46 5.97 -0.33 -20.60
C ALA A 46 6.47 -1.41 -19.62
N ALA A 47 7.78 -1.70 -19.61
CA ALA A 47 8.41 -2.64 -18.69
C ALA A 47 8.38 -2.08 -17.25
N GLU A 48 8.80 -0.83 -17.04
CA GLU A 48 8.77 -0.19 -15.71
C GLU A 48 7.34 -0.07 -15.16
N LEU A 49 6.34 0.15 -16.02
CA LEU A 49 4.94 0.14 -15.60
C LEU A 49 4.45 -1.27 -15.24
N ALA A 50 4.95 -2.33 -15.92
CA ALA A 50 4.67 -3.71 -15.55
C ALA A 50 5.28 -4.04 -14.18
N ASP A 51 6.53 -3.65 -13.95
CA ASP A 51 7.21 -3.82 -12.66
C ASP A 51 6.50 -3.07 -11.53
N ALA A 52 6.01 -1.86 -11.80
CA ALA A 52 5.22 -1.07 -10.83
C ALA A 52 3.89 -1.77 -10.48
N ARG A 53 3.23 -2.40 -11.45
CA ARG A 53 2.01 -3.19 -11.20
C ARG A 53 2.32 -4.44 -10.38
N GLU A 54 3.41 -5.15 -10.67
CA GLU A 54 3.84 -6.32 -9.90
C GLU A 54 4.17 -5.93 -8.45
N LEU A 55 4.94 -4.86 -8.25
CA LEU A 55 5.24 -4.29 -6.93
C LEU A 55 3.96 -3.92 -6.18
N ARG A 56 2.99 -3.29 -6.86
CA ARG A 56 1.67 -2.93 -6.31
C ARG A 56 0.94 -4.15 -5.75
N GLU A 57 0.84 -5.22 -6.52
CA GLU A 57 0.10 -6.41 -6.06
C GLU A 57 0.83 -7.14 -4.92
N SER A 58 2.16 -7.15 -4.93
CA SER A 58 2.96 -7.68 -3.82
C SER A 58 2.76 -6.87 -2.54
N LEU A 59 2.72 -5.55 -2.63
CA LEU A 59 2.41 -4.66 -1.51
C LEU A 59 0.97 -4.85 -1.02
N ARG A 60 0.00 -4.97 -1.92
CA ARG A 60 -1.40 -5.27 -1.58
C ARG A 60 -1.51 -6.57 -0.79
N ALA A 61 -0.81 -7.62 -1.22
CA ALA A 61 -0.78 -8.90 -0.53
C ALA A 61 -0.25 -8.77 0.92
N VAL A 62 0.83 -8.01 1.12
CA VAL A 62 1.36 -7.73 2.47
C VAL A 62 0.37 -6.91 3.30
N CYS A 63 -0.25 -5.89 2.73
CA CYS A 63 -1.27 -5.08 3.42
C CYS A 63 -2.49 -5.91 3.85
N LEU A 64 -2.87 -6.95 3.09
CA LEU A 64 -3.90 -7.90 3.50
C LEU A 64 -3.44 -8.72 4.71
N VAL A 65 -2.21 -9.22 4.71
CA VAL A 65 -1.63 -9.94 5.85
C VAL A 65 -1.60 -9.07 7.11
N HIS A 66 -1.24 -7.78 7.01
CA HIS A 66 -1.33 -6.82 8.11
C HIS A 66 -2.78 -6.65 8.62
N GLY A 67 -3.77 -6.85 7.77
CA GLY A 67 -5.19 -6.88 8.13
C GLY A 67 -5.65 -8.17 8.81
N GLY A 68 -4.77 -9.18 8.91
CA GLY A 68 -5.08 -10.50 9.48
C GLY A 68 -5.64 -11.49 8.46
N HIS A 69 -5.52 -11.21 7.16
CA HIS A 69 -5.93 -12.14 6.10
C HIS A 69 -4.84 -13.19 5.84
N PRO A 70 -5.22 -14.39 5.36
CA PRO A 70 -4.24 -15.37 4.91
C PRO A 70 -3.45 -14.80 3.71
N PRO A 71 -2.20 -15.23 3.53
CA PRO A 71 -1.40 -14.86 2.38
C PRO A 71 -2.12 -15.18 1.05
N VAL A 72 -2.06 -14.24 0.11
CA VAL A 72 -2.57 -14.43 -1.27
C VAL A 72 -1.39 -14.59 -2.22
N PRO A 73 -1.55 -15.30 -3.34
CA PRO A 73 -0.50 -15.46 -4.33
C PRO A 73 -0.04 -14.10 -4.89
N ALA A 74 1.24 -13.80 -4.73
CA ALA A 74 1.93 -12.64 -5.30
C ALA A 74 3.43 -12.95 -5.37
N THR A 75 4.18 -12.19 -6.15
CA THR A 75 5.64 -12.25 -6.11
C THR A 75 6.12 -11.85 -4.72
N PRO A 76 7.00 -12.64 -4.06
CA PRO A 76 7.53 -12.29 -2.76
C PRO A 76 8.18 -10.90 -2.77
N LEU A 77 7.73 -10.02 -1.86
CA LEU A 77 8.16 -8.62 -1.86
C LEU A 77 9.67 -8.46 -1.65
N ASP A 78 10.30 -9.33 -0.87
CA ASP A 78 11.75 -9.37 -0.66
C ASP A 78 12.54 -9.55 -1.97
N ARG A 79 12.01 -10.34 -2.91
CA ARG A 79 12.63 -10.51 -4.25
C ARG A 79 12.59 -9.23 -5.06
N LEU A 80 11.48 -8.51 -5.03
CA LEU A 80 11.33 -7.24 -5.75
C LEU A 80 12.22 -6.16 -5.13
N LEU A 81 12.37 -6.16 -3.81
CA LEU A 81 13.19 -5.18 -3.09
C LEU A 81 14.68 -5.51 -3.11
N ALA A 82 15.09 -6.73 -3.49
CA ALA A 82 16.51 -7.14 -3.52
C ALA A 82 17.36 -6.29 -4.46
N ALA A 83 16.79 -5.71 -5.51
CA ALA A 83 17.45 -4.81 -6.45
C ALA A 83 17.50 -3.35 -5.99
N ALA A 84 17.02 -3.04 -4.78
CA ALA A 84 16.89 -1.68 -4.25
C ALA A 84 17.77 -1.46 -3.02
N PRO A 85 19.11 -1.34 -3.17
CA PRO A 85 20.01 -1.17 -2.04
C PRO A 85 19.75 0.16 -1.33
N LEU A 86 19.83 0.11 0.01
CA LEU A 86 19.78 1.28 0.88
C LEU A 86 21.15 1.53 1.51
N VAL A 87 21.46 2.80 1.74
CA VAL A 87 22.67 3.21 2.45
C VAL A 87 22.30 3.95 3.73
N VAL A 88 23.11 3.81 4.76
CA VAL A 88 23.01 4.62 5.97
C VAL A 88 23.60 6.00 5.68
N THR A 89 22.82 7.05 5.91
CA THR A 89 23.32 8.43 5.94
C THR A 89 23.30 8.94 7.36
N VAL A 90 24.31 9.74 7.72
CA VAL A 90 24.38 10.40 9.03
C VAL A 90 24.50 11.89 8.80
N ASP A 91 23.54 12.64 9.33
CA ASP A 91 23.50 14.10 9.22
C ASP A 91 24.44 14.76 10.25
N PRO A 92 24.84 16.04 10.07
CA PRO A 92 25.75 16.74 10.99
C PRO A 92 25.26 16.83 12.43
N ASP A 93 23.96 16.72 12.69
CA ASP A 93 23.37 16.65 14.02
C ASP A 93 23.43 15.26 14.67
N GLY A 94 24.02 14.28 13.96
CA GLY A 94 24.14 12.90 14.40
C GLY A 94 22.90 12.04 14.12
N SER A 95 21.87 12.57 13.51
CA SER A 95 20.72 11.76 13.07
C SER A 95 21.12 10.82 11.94
N ALA A 96 20.55 9.60 11.93
CA ALA A 96 20.84 8.61 10.91
C ALA A 96 19.56 8.12 10.24
N ALA A 97 19.63 7.88 8.93
CA ALA A 97 18.54 7.37 8.14
C ALA A 97 19.00 6.39 7.08
N LEU A 98 18.12 5.46 6.67
CA LEU A 98 18.31 4.65 5.47
C LEU A 98 17.79 5.41 4.26
N ARG A 99 18.63 5.59 3.26
CA ARG A 99 18.30 6.28 2.02
C ARG A 99 18.48 5.37 0.83
N PRO A 100 17.64 5.47 -0.22
CA PRO A 100 17.86 4.72 -1.44
C PRO A 100 19.14 5.17 -2.14
N VAL A 101 19.89 4.24 -2.70
CA VAL A 101 21.05 4.54 -3.55
C VAL A 101 20.59 5.25 -4.83
N ASP A 102 19.46 4.80 -5.38
CA ASP A 102 18.78 5.46 -6.50
C ASP A 102 17.42 6.03 -6.05
N PRO A 103 17.35 7.33 -5.73
CA PRO A 103 16.11 7.98 -5.33
C PRO A 103 15.10 8.15 -6.48
N GLY A 104 15.50 7.98 -7.73
CA GLY A 104 14.62 7.96 -8.90
C GLY A 104 13.80 6.69 -9.00
N SER A 105 14.34 5.56 -8.53
CA SER A 105 13.67 4.27 -8.59
C SER A 105 12.48 4.21 -7.63
N LEU A 106 11.30 3.84 -8.16
CA LEU A 106 10.09 3.62 -7.34
C LEU A 106 10.33 2.51 -6.30
N VAL A 107 10.95 1.40 -6.72
CA VAL A 107 11.25 0.25 -5.85
C VAL A 107 12.16 0.66 -4.69
N ALA A 108 13.20 1.46 -4.96
CA ALA A 108 14.12 1.92 -3.94
C ALA A 108 13.48 2.91 -2.96
N ARG A 109 12.58 3.78 -3.42
CA ARG A 109 11.78 4.66 -2.56
C ARG A 109 10.82 3.87 -1.68
N VAL A 110 10.19 2.83 -2.22
CA VAL A 110 9.33 1.91 -1.47
C VAL A 110 10.13 1.15 -0.41
N ALA A 111 11.32 0.63 -0.76
CA ALA A 111 12.21 -0.04 0.20
C ALA A 111 12.58 0.87 1.38
N ALA A 112 12.97 2.11 1.10
CA ALA A 112 13.29 3.11 2.14
C ALA A 112 12.07 3.44 3.01
N ALA A 113 10.87 3.56 2.40
CA ALA A 113 9.63 3.80 3.13
C ALA A 113 9.28 2.65 4.08
N ILE A 114 9.42 1.40 3.63
CA ILE A 114 9.21 0.21 4.47
C ILE A 114 10.23 0.17 5.61
N ALA A 115 11.51 0.41 5.33
CA ALA A 115 12.56 0.38 6.34
C ALA A 115 12.32 1.42 7.45
N ALA A 116 11.96 2.65 7.09
CA ALA A 116 11.61 3.70 8.04
C ALA A 116 10.37 3.33 8.85
N ALA A 117 9.30 2.89 8.21
CA ALA A 117 8.06 2.51 8.88
C ALA A 117 8.22 1.26 9.77
N ALA A 118 9.10 0.34 9.42
CA ALA A 118 9.43 -0.82 10.25
C ALA A 118 10.18 -0.38 11.52
N ALA A 119 11.14 0.55 11.41
CA ALA A 119 11.85 1.12 12.55
C ALA A 119 10.91 1.86 13.52
N ASP A 120 9.93 2.59 12.99
CA ASP A 120 8.93 3.32 13.78
C ASP A 120 7.78 2.45 14.30
N GLY A 121 7.72 1.16 13.90
CA GLY A 121 6.60 0.26 14.23
C GLY A 121 5.28 0.62 13.55
N THR A 122 5.30 1.47 12.51
CA THR A 122 4.11 1.92 11.78
C THR A 122 3.77 1.04 10.58
N TRP A 123 4.73 0.24 10.08
CA TRP A 123 4.54 -0.63 8.92
C TRP A 123 3.31 -1.54 9.00
N PRO A 124 3.03 -2.28 10.12
CA PRO A 124 1.86 -3.15 10.21
C PRO A 124 0.52 -2.40 10.27
N ARG A 125 0.54 -1.06 10.37
CA ARG A 125 -0.68 -0.25 10.35
C ARG A 125 -1.13 0.12 8.94
N LEU A 126 -0.28 -0.05 7.92
CA LEU A 126 -0.71 0.03 6.54
C LEU A 126 -1.38 -1.29 6.15
N LYS A 127 -2.68 -1.26 5.90
CA LYS A 127 -3.53 -2.42 5.68
C LYS A 127 -4.31 -2.32 4.38
N ALA A 128 -4.82 -3.45 3.89
CA ALA A 128 -5.81 -3.46 2.81
C ALA A 128 -7.22 -3.78 3.36
N CYS A 129 -8.23 -3.22 2.72
CA CYS A 129 -9.63 -3.44 3.04
C CYS A 129 -10.00 -4.92 2.90
N GLU A 130 -10.75 -5.45 3.87
CA GLU A 130 -11.19 -6.85 3.90
C GLU A 130 -12.23 -7.18 2.81
N ALA A 131 -12.90 -6.18 2.24
CA ALA A 131 -13.88 -6.42 1.19
C ALA A 131 -13.17 -6.93 -0.08
N ALA A 132 -13.55 -8.13 -0.54
CA ALA A 132 -12.93 -8.81 -1.67
C ALA A 132 -13.03 -8.04 -3.01
N ASP A 133 -14.02 -7.18 -3.10
CA ASP A 133 -14.27 -6.26 -4.23
C ASP A 133 -13.60 -4.90 -4.08
N CYS A 134 -12.79 -4.69 -3.01
CA CYS A 134 -12.16 -3.40 -2.70
C CYS A 134 -10.64 -3.51 -2.57
N HIS A 135 -10.14 -4.19 -1.51
CA HIS A 135 -8.72 -4.29 -1.14
C HIS A 135 -7.94 -2.96 -1.19
N TRP A 136 -8.63 -1.82 -1.03
CA TRP A 136 -8.05 -0.49 -0.99
C TRP A 136 -7.11 -0.35 0.19
N ALA A 137 -5.89 0.10 -0.01
CA ALA A 137 -4.93 0.33 1.07
C ALA A 137 -5.35 1.53 1.92
N TYR A 138 -5.11 1.43 3.22
CA TYR A 138 -5.37 2.50 4.17
C TYR A 138 -4.47 2.37 5.40
N TYR A 139 -4.18 3.49 6.05
CA TYR A 139 -3.47 3.50 7.32
C TYR A 139 -4.45 3.39 8.49
N ASP A 140 -4.26 2.38 9.35
CA ASP A 140 -5.10 2.14 10.52
C ASP A 140 -4.68 3.02 11.70
N ARG A 141 -5.41 4.13 11.90
CA ARG A 141 -5.23 5.07 13.01
C ARG A 141 -5.99 4.70 14.27
N SER A 142 -6.71 3.58 14.29
CA SER A 142 -7.43 3.17 15.49
C SER A 142 -6.46 2.86 16.62
N PRO A 143 -6.80 3.16 17.90
CA PRO A 143 -5.90 2.90 19.02
C PRO A 143 -5.45 1.44 19.10
N ALA A 144 -6.36 0.51 18.87
CA ALA A 144 -6.10 -0.92 18.92
C ALA A 144 -5.51 -1.51 17.63
N GLY A 145 -5.40 -0.74 16.53
CA GLY A 145 -4.90 -1.24 15.25
C GLY A 145 -5.75 -2.38 14.68
N ARG A 146 -7.08 -2.37 14.86
CA ARG A 146 -7.98 -3.46 14.47
C ARG A 146 -9.04 -3.09 13.44
N SER A 147 -8.84 -1.99 12.73
CA SER A 147 -9.73 -1.63 11.61
C SER A 147 -9.63 -2.68 10.50
N ARG A 148 -10.77 -3.06 9.95
CA ARG A 148 -10.91 -4.05 8.88
C ARG A 148 -11.27 -3.44 7.52
N TRP A 149 -11.79 -2.22 7.52
CA TRP A 149 -12.37 -1.56 6.35
C TRP A 149 -11.67 -0.25 6.05
N CYS A 150 -11.43 0.02 4.78
CA CYS A 150 -10.94 1.34 4.35
C CYS A 150 -11.95 2.45 4.69
N SER A 151 -13.25 2.14 4.69
CA SER A 151 -14.33 3.04 5.10
C SER A 151 -15.43 2.26 5.83
N MET A 152 -15.78 2.69 7.05
CA MET A 152 -16.92 2.13 7.77
C MET A 152 -18.25 2.47 7.08
N ALA A 153 -18.35 3.66 6.52
CA ALA A 153 -19.57 4.13 5.84
C ALA A 153 -19.87 3.36 4.54
N VAL A 154 -18.84 2.85 3.87
CA VAL A 154 -18.98 2.11 2.61
C VAL A 154 -18.77 0.62 2.84
N CYS A 155 -17.53 0.16 2.94
CA CYS A 155 -17.19 -1.27 3.01
C CYS A 155 -17.70 -1.92 4.30
N GLY A 156 -17.59 -1.24 5.45
CA GLY A 156 -18.13 -1.73 6.72
C GLY A 156 -19.65 -1.87 6.69
N SER A 157 -20.37 -0.90 6.16
CA SER A 157 -21.83 -0.96 6.01
C SER A 157 -22.26 -2.05 5.02
N ARG A 158 -21.58 -2.20 3.88
CA ARG A 158 -21.83 -3.29 2.91
C ARG A 158 -21.64 -4.66 3.56
N ALA A 159 -20.57 -4.85 4.35
CA ALA A 159 -20.31 -6.09 5.06
C ALA A 159 -21.40 -6.41 6.09
N LYS A 160 -21.84 -5.41 6.90
CA LYS A 160 -22.92 -5.56 7.86
C LYS A 160 -24.22 -5.97 7.18
N MET A 161 -24.55 -5.35 6.05
CA MET A 161 -25.78 -5.69 5.30
C MET A 161 -25.69 -7.10 4.68
N ARG A 162 -24.52 -7.53 4.19
CA ARG A 162 -24.34 -8.91 3.71
C ARG A 162 -24.57 -9.92 4.86
N ALA A 163 -23.97 -9.71 6.01
CA ALA A 163 -24.15 -10.57 7.19
C ALA A 163 -25.61 -10.63 7.65
N TYR A 164 -26.30 -9.48 7.71
CA TYR A 164 -27.72 -9.42 8.08
C TYR A 164 -28.60 -10.24 7.10
N ARG A 165 -28.38 -10.10 5.79
CA ARG A 165 -29.14 -10.87 4.79
C ARG A 165 -28.86 -12.37 4.85
N ALA A 166 -27.62 -12.78 5.13
CA ALA A 166 -27.26 -14.19 5.30
C ALA A 166 -27.99 -14.80 6.51
N ALA A 167 -28.00 -14.10 7.67
CA ALA A 167 -28.66 -14.57 8.89
C ALA A 167 -30.19 -14.70 8.77
N ARG A 168 -30.83 -14.05 7.78
CA ARG A 168 -32.29 -14.16 7.53
C ARG A 168 -32.68 -15.25 6.53
N ARG A 169 -31.69 -15.92 5.95
CA ARG A 169 -31.92 -17.03 5.00
C ARG A 169 -31.77 -18.41 5.65
N THR A 170 -31.25 -18.45 6.87
CA THR A 170 -31.21 -19.61 7.77
C THR A 170 -32.39 -19.59 8.73
#